data_e1fce3fbbbd3fdc5652c90d2878571a7
#
_entry.id   e1fce3fbbbd3fdc5652c90d2878571a7
#
_cell.length_a   1.000
_cell.length_b   1.000
_cell.length_c   1.000
_cell.angle_alpha   90.00
_cell.angle_beta   90.00
_cell.angle_gamma   90.00
#
_symmetry.space_group_name_H-M   'P 1'
#
loop_
_entity.id
_entity.type
_entity.pdbx_description
1 polymer ?
#
loop_
_entity_poly.entity_id
_entity_poly.type
_entity_poly.pdbx_seq_one_letter_code
_entity_poly.pdbx_strand_id
1 'polypeptide(L)'
;IEEVSFPTPWSPGMFLEDFPRDFSDTLVAAGTDDEVLGYAVCWILAGESHLLNIAVHPERRGQGIGRALLSECIRRAARAGASLIFLEVRAGNEAAQRLYRSMGFVFRGIRKGYYTDTREDAVILDREVRKSDAAG
;
A
#
# COMPACT_ATOMS: atom_id res chain seq x y z
N ILE A 1 -19.27 2.97 -3.85
CA ILE A 1 -17.93 3.52 -4.13
C ILE A 1 -17.83 4.88 -3.47
N GLU A 2 -16.86 5.04 -2.65
CA GLU A 2 -16.65 6.27 -1.91
C GLU A 2 -15.40 6.96 -2.44
N GLU A 3 -15.55 8.22 -2.88
CA GLU A 3 -14.42 9.02 -3.30
C GLU A 3 -13.91 9.81 -2.10
N VAL A 4 -12.61 9.72 -1.85
CA VAL A 4 -11.99 10.41 -0.74
C VAL A 4 -10.88 11.31 -1.24
N SER A 5 -10.96 12.58 -0.88
CA SER A 5 -9.93 13.56 -1.19
C SER A 5 -8.78 13.43 -0.20
N PHE A 6 -7.54 13.37 -0.68
CA PHE A 6 -6.37 13.24 0.17
C PHE A 6 -5.89 14.56 0.72
N PRO A 7 -5.50 14.60 2.00
CA PRO A 7 -4.85 15.78 2.55
C PRO A 7 -3.36 15.87 2.21
N THR A 8 -2.81 14.91 1.49
CA THR A 8 -1.40 14.90 1.10
C THR A 8 -1.19 15.66 -0.21
N PRO A 9 0.07 16.01 -0.57
CA PRO A 9 0.34 16.81 -1.76
C PRO A 9 0.15 16.02 -3.05
N TRP A 10 -1.07 15.60 -3.31
CA TRP A 10 -1.46 15.02 -4.58
C TRP A 10 -1.59 16.11 -5.63
N SER A 11 -1.34 15.75 -6.88
CA SER A 11 -1.62 16.67 -7.99
C SER A 11 -3.11 16.99 -8.02
N PRO A 12 -3.50 18.22 -8.41
CA PRO A 12 -4.92 18.55 -8.52
C PRO A 12 -5.67 17.55 -9.40
N GLY A 13 -6.85 17.17 -8.94
CA GLY A 13 -7.70 16.24 -9.67
C GLY A 13 -7.45 14.77 -9.39
N MET A 14 -6.53 14.43 -8.50
CA MET A 14 -6.35 13.06 -8.06
C MET A 14 -7.22 12.76 -6.83
N PHE A 15 -7.80 11.58 -6.78
CA PHE A 15 -8.62 11.14 -5.66
C PHE A 15 -8.58 9.61 -5.53
N LEU A 16 -9.03 9.11 -4.37
CA LEU A 16 -9.15 7.69 -4.13
C LEU A 16 -10.58 7.24 -4.27
N GLU A 17 -10.74 6.05 -4.82
CA GLU A 17 -11.99 5.31 -4.77
C GLU A 17 -11.77 4.08 -3.88
N ASP A 18 -12.74 3.80 -3.03
CA ASP A 18 -12.68 2.70 -2.09
C ASP A 18 -13.65 1.61 -2.51
N PHE A 19 -13.16 0.39 -2.60
CA PHE A 19 -13.95 -0.78 -2.97
C PHE A 19 -13.88 -1.81 -1.85
N PRO A 20 -14.55 -1.56 -0.71
CA PRO A 20 -14.45 -2.48 0.42
C PRO A 20 -15.16 -3.80 0.15
N ARG A 21 -14.54 -4.88 0.62
CA ARG A 21 -15.13 -6.23 0.60
C ARG A 21 -14.79 -6.91 1.90
N ASP A 22 -15.78 -7.22 2.73
CA ASP A 22 -15.60 -7.95 3.99
C ASP A 22 -14.34 -7.48 4.76
N PHE A 23 -13.23 -8.23 4.65
CA PHE A 23 -11.97 -7.93 5.30
C PHE A 23 -10.90 -7.41 4.34
N SER A 24 -11.26 -7.14 3.07
CA SER A 24 -10.31 -6.62 2.10
C SER A 24 -10.74 -5.26 1.59
N ASP A 25 -9.75 -4.37 1.39
CA ASP A 25 -9.93 -3.05 0.81
C ASP A 25 -9.11 -2.93 -0.46
N THR A 26 -9.74 -2.47 -1.53
CA THR A 26 -9.04 -2.08 -2.75
C THR A 26 -9.14 -0.57 -2.89
N LEU A 27 -7.99 0.10 -2.90
CA LEU A 27 -7.89 1.54 -3.08
C LEU A 27 -7.43 1.84 -4.49
N VAL A 28 -8.14 2.72 -5.18
CA VAL A 28 -7.76 3.12 -6.53
C VAL A 28 -7.46 4.61 -6.54
N ALA A 29 -6.27 4.98 -6.98
CA ALA A 29 -5.91 6.37 -7.22
C ALA A 29 -6.33 6.72 -8.66
N ALA A 30 -7.19 7.70 -8.81
CA ALA A 30 -7.73 8.09 -10.11
C ALA A 30 -7.48 9.56 -10.40
N GLY A 31 -7.35 9.89 -11.68
CA GLY A 31 -7.29 11.26 -12.16
C GLY A 31 -8.68 11.81 -12.45
N THR A 32 -8.75 13.10 -12.81
CA THR A 32 -10.02 13.80 -13.09
C THR A 32 -10.82 13.23 -14.26
N ASP A 33 -10.16 12.49 -15.13
CA ASP A 33 -10.77 11.87 -16.33
C ASP A 33 -10.99 10.37 -16.12
N ASP A 34 -11.11 9.92 -14.87
CA ASP A 34 -11.25 8.52 -14.47
C ASP A 34 -10.06 7.64 -14.86
N GLU A 35 -8.93 8.24 -15.20
CA GLU A 35 -7.71 7.49 -15.47
C GLU A 35 -7.22 6.83 -14.17
N VAL A 36 -6.94 5.53 -14.21
CA VAL A 36 -6.38 4.81 -13.07
C VAL A 36 -4.89 5.08 -12.99
N LEU A 37 -4.46 5.74 -11.94
CA LEU A 37 -3.05 6.11 -11.71
C LEU A 37 -2.31 5.04 -10.93
N GLY A 38 -3.01 4.29 -10.09
CA GLY A 38 -2.46 3.22 -9.30
C GLY A 38 -3.49 2.62 -8.38
N TYR A 39 -3.12 1.54 -7.69
CA TYR A 39 -4.03 0.88 -6.76
C TYR A 39 -3.25 0.16 -5.66
N ALA A 40 -3.96 -0.14 -4.58
CA ALA A 40 -3.43 -0.96 -3.49
C ALA A 40 -4.53 -1.89 -2.98
N VAL A 41 -4.15 -3.10 -2.61
CA VAL A 41 -5.06 -4.09 -2.03
C VAL A 41 -4.52 -4.52 -0.67
N CYS A 42 -5.35 -4.36 0.35
CA CYS A 42 -4.99 -4.71 1.73
C CYS A 42 -6.05 -5.61 2.34
N TRP A 43 -5.63 -6.57 3.15
CA TRP A 43 -6.52 -7.35 4.00
C TRP A 43 -6.30 -6.95 5.45
N ILE A 44 -7.37 -6.93 6.24
CA ILE A 44 -7.30 -6.70 7.68
C ILE A 44 -7.98 -7.88 8.36
N LEU A 45 -7.23 -8.60 9.18
CA LEU A 45 -7.72 -9.77 9.88
C LEU A 45 -6.96 -9.96 11.18
N ALA A 46 -7.69 -10.18 12.26
CA ALA A 46 -7.12 -10.53 13.56
C ALA A 46 -6.08 -9.53 14.09
N GLY A 47 -6.33 -8.23 13.87
CA GLY A 47 -5.44 -7.18 14.37
C GLY A 47 -4.21 -6.92 13.52
N GLU A 48 -4.12 -7.53 12.35
CA GLU A 48 -3.02 -7.32 11.42
C GLU A 48 -3.54 -6.93 10.05
N SER A 49 -2.76 -6.15 9.33
CA SER A 49 -3.04 -5.80 7.94
C SER A 49 -1.98 -6.42 7.04
N HIS A 50 -2.43 -7.04 5.95
CA HIS A 50 -1.55 -7.59 4.93
C HIS A 50 -1.71 -6.77 3.66
N LEU A 51 -0.65 -6.07 3.26
CA LEU A 51 -0.62 -5.36 1.99
C LEU A 51 -0.29 -6.39 0.90
N LEU A 52 -1.31 -6.74 0.13
CA LEU A 52 -1.19 -7.79 -0.90
C LEU A 52 -0.55 -7.29 -2.17
N ASN A 53 -0.88 -6.06 -2.55
CA ASN A 53 -0.38 -5.51 -3.79
C ASN A 53 -0.47 -3.99 -3.77
N ILE A 54 0.50 -3.34 -4.41
CA ILE A 54 0.47 -1.91 -4.68
C ILE A 54 1.11 -1.72 -6.04
N ALA A 55 0.46 -0.99 -6.92
CA ALA A 55 0.95 -0.76 -8.28
C ALA A 55 0.65 0.67 -8.71
N VAL A 56 1.56 1.26 -9.46
CA VAL A 56 1.43 2.59 -10.01
C VAL A 56 1.59 2.49 -11.52
N HIS A 57 0.71 3.15 -12.27
CA HIS A 57 0.80 3.20 -13.71
C HIS A 57 2.21 3.62 -14.13
N PRO A 58 2.85 2.89 -15.09
CA PRO A 58 4.25 3.18 -15.45
C PRO A 58 4.52 4.63 -15.82
N GLU A 59 3.58 5.30 -16.46
CA GLU A 59 3.73 6.71 -16.88
C GLU A 59 3.53 7.69 -15.72
N ARG A 60 3.10 7.21 -14.57
CA ARG A 60 2.81 8.04 -13.39
C ARG A 60 3.78 7.80 -12.24
N ARG A 61 4.81 7.01 -12.46
CA ARG A 61 5.84 6.76 -11.44
C ARG A 61 6.62 8.03 -11.15
N GLY A 62 7.11 8.13 -9.91
CA GLY A 62 7.87 9.30 -9.48
C GLY A 62 7.02 10.50 -9.08
N GLN A 63 5.69 10.35 -9.04
CA GLN A 63 4.78 11.44 -8.67
C GLN A 63 4.22 11.31 -7.24
N GLY A 64 4.75 10.38 -6.46
CA GLY A 64 4.30 10.18 -5.08
C GLY A 64 3.02 9.37 -4.92
N ILE A 65 2.51 8.75 -5.98
CA ILE A 65 1.26 7.99 -5.94
C ILE A 65 1.41 6.75 -5.05
N GLY A 66 2.51 6.01 -5.21
CA GLY A 66 2.77 4.82 -4.37
C GLY A 66 2.85 5.18 -2.90
N ARG A 67 3.53 6.27 -2.57
CA ARG A 67 3.64 6.76 -1.20
C ARG A 67 2.28 7.15 -0.64
N ALA A 68 1.44 7.81 -1.42
CA ALA A 68 0.12 8.23 -0.99
C ALA A 68 -0.81 7.02 -0.77
N LEU A 69 -0.76 6.03 -1.66
CA LEU A 69 -1.52 4.79 -1.49
C LEU A 69 -1.09 4.05 -0.23
N LEU A 70 0.22 3.91 -0.02
CA LEU A 70 0.75 3.23 1.16
C LEU A 70 0.39 3.98 2.44
N SER A 71 0.48 5.30 2.43
CA SER A 71 0.10 6.14 3.57
C SER A 71 -1.36 5.91 3.95
N GLU A 72 -2.24 5.82 2.97
CA GLU A 72 -3.66 5.56 3.22
C GLU A 72 -3.90 4.15 3.75
N CYS A 73 -3.16 3.16 3.25
CA CYS A 73 -3.24 1.79 3.77
C CYS A 73 -2.85 1.75 5.25
N ILE A 74 -1.80 2.45 5.63
CA ILE A 74 -1.36 2.53 7.03
C ILE A 74 -2.44 3.21 7.88
N ARG A 75 -3.01 4.30 7.41
CA ARG A 75 -4.08 5.02 8.11
C ARG A 75 -5.29 4.11 8.35
N ARG A 76 -5.71 3.38 7.33
CA ARG A 76 -6.87 2.47 7.43
C ARG A 76 -6.60 1.30 8.35
N ALA A 77 -5.38 0.75 8.32
CA ALA A 77 -4.97 -0.27 9.27
C ALA A 77 -5.08 0.23 10.69
N ALA A 78 -4.60 1.44 10.96
CA ALA A 78 -4.68 2.06 12.29
C ALA A 78 -6.12 2.27 12.74
N ARG A 79 -6.98 2.77 11.85
CA ARG A 79 -8.40 3.00 12.16
C ARG A 79 -9.15 1.72 12.44
N ALA A 80 -8.73 0.62 11.82
CA ALA A 80 -9.31 -0.69 12.05
C ALA A 80 -8.75 -1.39 13.28
N GLY A 81 -7.81 -0.76 14.00
CA GLY A 81 -7.23 -1.31 15.21
C GLY A 81 -6.11 -2.31 14.96
N ALA A 82 -5.57 -2.36 13.76
CA ALA A 82 -4.43 -3.23 13.48
C ALA A 82 -3.19 -2.72 14.20
N SER A 83 -2.37 -3.64 14.71
CA SER A 83 -1.11 -3.32 15.37
C SER A 83 0.10 -3.47 14.47
N LEU A 84 -0.09 -4.11 13.33
CA LEU A 84 0.99 -4.43 12.40
C LEU A 84 0.48 -4.43 10.98
N ILE A 85 1.30 -3.94 10.04
CA ILE A 85 1.08 -4.12 8.61
C ILE A 85 2.32 -4.80 8.03
N PHE A 86 2.10 -5.84 7.24
CA PHE A 86 3.19 -6.61 6.65
C PHE A 86 2.95 -6.85 5.17
N LEU A 87 4.03 -7.16 4.46
CA LEU A 87 4.00 -7.37 3.02
C LEU A 87 5.13 -8.27 2.56
N GLU A 88 4.96 -8.84 1.38
CA GLU A 88 6.03 -9.49 0.64
C GLU A 88 6.32 -8.67 -0.61
N VAL A 89 7.59 -8.53 -0.95
CA VAL A 89 8.03 -7.81 -2.15
C VAL A 89 9.11 -8.63 -2.86
N ARG A 90 9.13 -8.59 -4.19
CA ARG A 90 10.16 -9.31 -4.94
C ARG A 90 11.55 -8.81 -4.56
N ALA A 91 12.48 -9.74 -4.39
CA ALA A 91 13.85 -9.40 -4.00
C ALA A 91 14.51 -8.43 -4.98
N GLY A 92 14.18 -8.52 -6.26
CA GLY A 92 14.71 -7.63 -7.28
C GLY A 92 14.04 -6.26 -7.37
N ASN A 93 12.93 -6.05 -6.66
CA ASN A 93 12.23 -4.76 -6.72
C ASN A 93 12.80 -3.78 -5.69
N GLU A 94 13.95 -3.22 -6.01
CA GLU A 94 14.63 -2.31 -5.09
C GLU A 94 13.89 -1.00 -4.86
N ALA A 95 13.23 -0.48 -5.90
CA ALA A 95 12.48 0.77 -5.78
C ALA A 95 11.34 0.64 -4.76
N ALA A 96 10.59 -0.47 -4.81
CA ALA A 96 9.52 -0.72 -3.86
C ALA A 96 10.08 -0.89 -2.44
N GLN A 97 11.17 -1.62 -2.29
CA GLN A 97 11.80 -1.81 -0.99
C GLN A 97 12.26 -0.48 -0.38
N ARG A 98 12.82 0.40 -1.19
CA ARG A 98 13.21 1.74 -0.71
C ARG A 98 12.00 2.54 -0.25
N LEU A 99 10.90 2.48 -0.99
CA LEU A 99 9.66 3.15 -0.61
C LEU A 99 9.17 2.65 0.75
N TYR A 100 9.07 1.33 0.91
CA TYR A 100 8.59 0.74 2.15
C TYR A 100 9.48 1.12 3.33
N ARG A 101 10.79 1.01 3.17
CA ARG A 101 11.73 1.38 4.24
C ARG A 101 11.64 2.85 4.60
N SER A 102 11.46 3.72 3.61
CA SER A 102 11.33 5.16 3.86
C SER A 102 10.07 5.49 4.68
N MET A 103 9.10 4.59 4.71
CA MET A 103 7.86 4.76 5.47
C MET A 103 7.82 3.91 6.74
N GLY A 104 8.97 3.43 7.18
CA GLY A 104 9.10 2.77 8.48
C GLY A 104 9.00 1.26 8.47
N PHE A 105 8.94 0.63 7.30
CA PHE A 105 8.94 -0.83 7.21
C PHE A 105 10.35 -1.37 7.47
N VAL A 106 10.42 -2.51 8.14
CA VAL A 106 11.64 -3.16 8.58
C VAL A 106 11.73 -4.55 7.97
N PHE A 107 12.92 -4.95 7.55
CA PHE A 107 13.18 -6.29 7.04
C PHE A 107 12.95 -7.35 8.11
N ARG A 108 12.22 -8.42 7.76
CA ARG A 108 11.93 -9.52 8.68
C ARG A 108 12.45 -10.87 8.20
N GLY A 109 12.55 -11.09 6.90
CA GLY A 109 13.00 -12.38 6.42
C GLY A 109 12.84 -12.51 4.92
N ILE A 110 13.11 -13.73 4.44
CA ILE A 110 13.04 -14.06 3.03
C ILE A 110 12.22 -15.35 2.88
N ARG A 111 11.28 -15.36 1.93
CA ARG A 111 10.61 -16.57 1.49
C ARG A 111 11.24 -17.02 0.18
N LYS A 112 11.96 -18.12 0.21
CA LYS A 112 12.66 -18.66 -0.96
C LYS A 112 11.68 -19.11 -2.05
N GLY A 113 11.94 -18.66 -3.29
CA GLY A 113 11.17 -19.09 -4.45
C GLY A 113 9.68 -18.78 -4.39
N TYR A 114 9.30 -17.77 -3.65
CA TYR A 114 7.89 -17.43 -3.39
C TYR A 114 7.11 -17.11 -4.68
N TYR A 115 7.76 -16.39 -5.61
CA TYR A 115 7.14 -16.02 -6.89
C TYR A 115 7.41 -17.12 -7.91
N THR A 116 6.36 -17.87 -8.26
CA THR A 116 6.51 -19.08 -9.09
C THR A 116 6.85 -18.79 -10.56
N ASP A 117 6.54 -17.59 -11.04
CA ASP A 117 6.80 -17.19 -12.42
C ASP A 117 8.30 -17.04 -12.71
N THR A 118 9.05 -16.45 -11.80
CA THR A 118 10.49 -16.20 -11.93
C THR A 118 11.32 -17.01 -10.96
N ARG A 119 10.70 -17.69 -10.00
CA ARG A 119 11.33 -18.34 -8.84
C ARG A 119 12.09 -17.36 -7.96
N GLU A 120 11.76 -16.08 -8.08
CA GLU A 120 12.35 -15.02 -7.29
C GLU A 120 11.93 -15.14 -5.83
N ASP A 121 12.86 -14.83 -4.92
CA ASP A 121 12.54 -14.78 -3.49
C ASP A 121 11.68 -13.59 -3.16
N ALA A 122 10.90 -13.71 -2.11
CA ALA A 122 10.19 -12.58 -1.52
C ALA A 122 10.93 -12.08 -0.29
N VAL A 123 11.06 -10.76 -0.20
CA VAL A 123 11.54 -10.07 1.00
C VAL A 123 10.31 -9.74 1.84
N ILE A 124 10.33 -10.10 3.11
CA ILE A 124 9.23 -9.83 4.03
C ILE A 124 9.58 -8.59 4.83
N LEU A 125 8.69 -7.61 4.79
CA LEU A 125 8.82 -6.36 5.54
C LEU A 125 7.58 -6.16 6.40
N ASP A 126 7.74 -5.55 7.58
CA ASP A 126 6.60 -5.15 8.38
C ASP A 126 6.85 -3.81 9.07
N ARG A 127 5.75 -3.22 9.56
CA ARG A 127 5.77 -1.96 10.28
C ARG A 127 4.73 -2.00 11.39
N GLU A 128 5.11 -1.55 12.56
CA GLU A 128 4.15 -1.32 13.63
C GLU A 128 3.16 -0.23 13.21
N VAL A 129 1.90 -0.43 13.60
CA VAL A 129 0.84 0.54 13.37
C VAL A 129 0.44 1.11 14.72
N ARG A 130 0.43 2.43 14.84
CA ARG A 130 0.15 3.14 16.08
C ARG A 130 -1.16 3.92 15.94
N LYS A 131 -1.76 4.27 17.08
CA LYS A 131 -2.97 5.08 17.08
C LYS A 131 -2.76 6.42 16.34
N SER A 132 -1.58 7.00 16.45
CA SER A 132 -1.24 8.25 15.77
C SER A 132 -1.27 8.11 14.23
N ASP A 133 -1.12 6.90 13.70
CA ASP A 133 -1.20 6.66 12.26
C ASP A 133 -2.62 6.84 11.72
N ALA A 134 -3.64 6.79 12.59
CA ALA A 134 -5.03 6.99 12.20
C ALA A 134 -5.36 8.47 11.92
N ALA A 135 -4.53 9.38 12.42
CA ALA A 135 -4.69 10.80 12.21
C ALA A 135 -4.29 11.16 10.78
N GLY A 136 -5.10 11.95 10.11
CA GLY A 136 -4.84 12.26 8.73
C GLY A 136 -4.76 13.66 8.35
#